data_7bb64a1b8e84d655c3e4534f13ac7bda
#
_entry.id   7bb64a1b8e84d655c3e4534f13ac7bda
#
_cell.length_a   1.000
_cell.length_b   1.000
_cell.length_c   1.000
_cell.angle_alpha   90.00
_cell.angle_beta   90.00
_cell.angle_gamma   90.00
#
_symmetry.space_group_name_H-M   'P 1'
#
loop_
_entity.id
_entity.type
_entity.pdbx_description
1 polymer ?
#
loop_
_entity_poly.entity_id
_entity_poly.type
_entity_poly.pdbx_seq_one_letter_code
_entity_poly.pdbx_strand_id
1 'polypeptide(L)'
;YEMLRSLVGSEMCIRDRRGGLLKPIPSGTYAVTDDLLEDLKVGVQGQHASNLGGILAREIGDEIGVPSYIVDPVVVDELMPIARYSGLEEIPRGSIFHALNQKAVAKRYAKEAGKPYESLRLVVVHMGGGVSVGAHEDGKVVDVFSAFDGDGAFSPERAGGVPCAALVKMCFSGKYTEKEISAKLIGKGGLNSYLGTNDMREVTKRANEGDAKAAEVKQAFLLQVAKDIGAMACVLNGKVDQIVITGGIAYGEDVVAKLKERCGWIAPVTVYPGEDELLALAQGALRVMNGEEQVKQY
;
A
#
# COMPACT_ATOMS: atom_id res chain seq x y z
N TYR A 1 -11.72 23.41 -11.89
CA TYR A 1 -10.46 23.96 -11.31
C TYR A 1 -10.68 24.51 -9.89
N GLU A 2 -11.81 25.17 -9.61
CA GLU A 2 -12.16 25.62 -8.25
C GLU A 2 -12.57 24.48 -7.33
N MET A 3 -13.26 23.45 -7.82
CA MET A 3 -13.60 22.23 -7.07
C MET A 3 -12.35 21.46 -6.59
N LEU A 4 -11.31 21.39 -7.41
CA LEU A 4 -10.01 20.80 -7.01
C LEU A 4 -9.33 21.61 -5.90
N ARG A 5 -9.47 22.93 -5.87
CA ARG A 5 -8.94 23.81 -4.83
C ARG A 5 -9.64 23.64 -3.47
N SER A 6 -10.95 23.39 -3.45
CA SER A 6 -11.68 23.16 -2.19
C SER A 6 -11.40 21.78 -1.58
N LEU A 7 -11.12 20.76 -2.40
CA LEU A 7 -10.63 19.44 -1.95
C LEU A 7 -9.16 19.50 -1.47
N VAL A 8 -8.40 20.49 -1.92
CA VAL A 8 -6.97 20.69 -1.62
C VAL A 8 -6.73 21.59 -0.40
N GLY A 9 -7.77 22.18 0.18
CA GLY A 9 -7.69 23.23 1.20
C GLY A 9 -7.20 22.84 2.60
N SER A 10 -6.84 21.59 2.86
CA SER A 10 -6.16 21.23 4.08
C SER A 10 -5.09 20.18 3.83
N GLU A 11 -3.83 20.60 3.80
CA GLU A 11 -2.67 19.70 3.65
C GLU A 11 -2.62 18.58 4.70
N MET A 12 -3.26 18.77 5.85
CA MET A 12 -3.38 17.75 6.90
C MET A 12 -4.41 16.66 6.58
N CYS A 13 -5.36 16.90 5.67
CA CYS A 13 -6.40 15.96 5.28
C CYS A 13 -5.95 14.91 4.25
N ILE A 14 -4.77 15.06 3.66
CA ILE A 14 -4.41 14.42 2.39
C ILE A 14 -3.41 13.29 2.53
N ARG A 15 -2.62 13.24 3.60
CA ARG A 15 -1.50 12.28 3.70
C ARG A 15 -1.89 10.81 3.98
N ASP A 16 -3.10 10.51 4.52
CA ASP A 16 -3.46 9.14 4.95
C ASP A 16 -4.89 8.71 4.61
N ARG A 17 -5.55 9.24 3.56
CA ARG A 17 -7.01 9.14 3.44
C ARG A 17 -7.51 8.39 2.23
N ARG A 18 -7.26 7.09 2.24
CA ARG A 18 -7.66 6.12 1.22
C ARG A 18 -8.97 5.41 1.56
N GLY A 19 -10.00 6.10 2.06
CA GLY A 19 -11.31 5.53 2.35
C GLY A 19 -11.42 4.67 3.62
N GLY A 20 -10.36 4.55 4.42
CA GLY A 20 -10.40 3.89 5.73
C GLY A 20 -10.44 2.35 5.73
N LEU A 21 -10.54 1.79 6.94
CA LEU A 21 -10.63 0.35 7.20
C LEU A 21 -12.10 -0.09 7.15
N LEU A 22 -12.63 -0.21 5.94
CA LEU A 22 -13.95 -0.75 5.62
C LEU A 22 -13.93 -2.28 5.51
N LYS A 23 -15.09 -2.91 5.30
CA LYS A 23 -15.15 -4.30 4.87
C LYS A 23 -14.40 -4.47 3.54
N PRO A 24 -13.85 -5.66 3.24
CA PRO A 24 -13.20 -5.93 1.96
C PRO A 24 -14.14 -5.66 0.77
N ILE A 25 -13.68 -4.87 -0.20
CA ILE A 25 -14.46 -4.51 -1.40
C ILE A 25 -13.60 -4.59 -2.65
N PRO A 26 -14.19 -4.83 -3.83
CA PRO A 26 -13.48 -4.74 -5.10
C PRO A 26 -12.93 -3.34 -5.40
N SER A 27 -11.92 -3.23 -6.25
CA SER A 27 -11.40 -1.94 -6.75
C SER A 27 -12.49 -1.11 -7.43
N GLY A 28 -12.43 0.20 -7.27
CA GLY A 28 -13.32 1.16 -7.95
C GLY A 28 -13.59 2.41 -7.12
N THR A 29 -14.46 3.24 -7.69
CA THR A 29 -14.95 4.48 -7.07
C THR A 29 -16.30 4.23 -6.43
N TYR A 30 -16.42 4.51 -5.14
CA TYR A 30 -17.62 4.25 -4.33
C TYR A 30 -18.25 5.56 -3.87
N ALA A 31 -19.59 5.63 -3.93
CA ALA A 31 -20.33 6.70 -3.30
C ALA A 31 -20.20 6.59 -1.76
N VAL A 32 -20.03 7.74 -1.10
CA VAL A 32 -20.02 7.78 0.37
C VAL A 32 -21.47 7.76 0.86
N THR A 33 -21.97 6.55 1.12
CA THR A 33 -23.32 6.30 1.65
C THR A 33 -23.34 6.37 3.19
N ASP A 34 -24.52 6.35 3.78
CA ASP A 34 -24.68 6.37 5.23
C ASP A 34 -24.15 5.08 5.87
N ASP A 35 -24.35 3.91 5.22
CA ASP A 35 -23.80 2.62 5.67
C ASP A 35 -22.27 2.63 5.69
N LEU A 36 -21.64 3.21 4.64
CA LEU A 36 -20.20 3.38 4.56
C LEU A 36 -19.68 4.30 5.70
N LEU A 37 -20.40 5.39 5.98
CA LEU A 37 -20.05 6.30 7.06
C LEU A 37 -20.17 5.66 8.44
N GLU A 38 -21.19 4.82 8.65
CA GLU A 38 -21.37 4.09 9.90
C GLU A 38 -20.20 3.13 10.15
N ASP A 39 -19.82 2.33 9.14
CA ASP A 39 -18.67 1.43 9.23
C ASP A 39 -17.35 2.17 9.47
N LEU A 40 -17.16 3.35 8.89
CA LEU A 40 -15.97 4.19 9.16
C LEU A 40 -15.95 4.74 10.60
N LYS A 41 -17.11 5.18 11.12
CA LYS A 41 -17.25 5.75 12.48
C LYS A 41 -17.05 4.67 13.54
N VAL A 42 -17.66 3.51 13.34
CA VAL A 42 -17.51 2.35 14.24
C VAL A 42 -16.10 1.77 14.17
N GLY A 43 -15.45 1.87 13.00
CA GLY A 43 -14.14 1.27 12.74
C GLY A 43 -14.26 -0.24 12.64
N VAL A 44 -15.10 -0.74 11.74
CA VAL A 44 -15.46 -2.15 11.56
C VAL A 44 -14.26 -3.10 11.44
N GLN A 45 -13.13 -2.63 10.93
CA GLN A 45 -11.85 -3.34 10.89
C GLN A 45 -10.74 -2.65 11.69
N GLY A 46 -11.09 -1.69 12.53
CA GLY A 46 -10.18 -0.97 13.41
C GLY A 46 -10.29 0.55 13.29
N GLN A 47 -9.81 1.22 14.32
CA GLN A 47 -9.75 2.68 14.36
C GLN A 47 -8.43 3.14 13.76
N HIS A 48 -8.51 3.90 12.68
CA HIS A 48 -7.34 4.45 11.97
C HIS A 48 -7.65 5.85 11.46
N ALA A 49 -6.64 6.70 11.35
CA ALA A 49 -6.80 8.08 10.85
C ALA A 49 -7.37 8.13 9.42
N SER A 50 -7.14 7.09 8.60
CA SER A 50 -7.70 6.99 7.25
C SER A 50 -9.23 6.91 7.23
N ASN A 51 -9.89 6.48 8.31
CA ASN A 51 -11.35 6.42 8.42
C ASN A 51 -11.98 7.81 8.30
N LEU A 52 -11.27 8.86 8.70
CA LEU A 52 -11.75 10.25 8.59
C LEU A 52 -11.91 10.71 7.13
N GLY A 53 -11.26 10.07 6.16
CA GLY A 53 -11.30 10.51 4.76
C GLY A 53 -12.70 10.53 4.17
N GLY A 54 -13.44 9.42 4.29
CA GLY A 54 -14.83 9.34 3.81
C GLY A 54 -15.78 10.27 4.59
N ILE A 55 -15.58 10.39 5.91
CA ILE A 55 -16.39 11.25 6.78
C ILE A 55 -16.26 12.71 6.34
N LEU A 56 -15.03 13.21 6.20
CA LEU A 56 -14.79 14.59 5.77
C LEU A 56 -15.22 14.85 4.33
N ALA A 57 -15.03 13.87 3.43
CA ALA A 57 -15.53 13.99 2.07
C ALA A 57 -17.05 14.21 2.04
N ARG A 58 -17.81 13.50 2.88
CA ARG A 58 -19.26 13.64 2.98
C ARG A 58 -19.65 14.98 3.61
N GLU A 59 -19.03 15.40 4.71
CA GLU A 59 -19.30 16.68 5.35
C GLU A 59 -19.11 17.85 4.38
N ILE A 60 -17.97 17.88 3.67
CA ILE A 60 -17.70 18.91 2.67
C ILE A 60 -18.67 18.82 1.49
N GLY A 61 -18.95 17.62 0.99
CA GLY A 61 -19.88 17.40 -0.11
C GLY A 61 -21.29 17.89 0.20
N ASP A 62 -21.78 17.59 1.40
CA ASP A 62 -23.11 18.05 1.86
C ASP A 62 -23.17 19.58 2.01
N GLU A 63 -22.08 20.21 2.51
CA GLU A 63 -22.01 21.68 2.64
C GLU A 63 -22.09 22.41 1.29
N ILE A 64 -21.46 21.85 0.26
CA ILE A 64 -21.43 22.50 -1.08
C ILE A 64 -22.39 21.87 -2.09
N GLY A 65 -23.20 20.88 -1.68
CA GLY A 65 -24.23 20.25 -2.50
C GLY A 65 -23.70 19.38 -3.65
N VAL A 66 -22.57 18.68 -3.45
CA VAL A 66 -21.96 17.78 -4.45
C VAL A 66 -21.79 16.35 -3.93
N PRO A 67 -21.81 15.34 -4.82
CA PRO A 67 -21.59 13.95 -4.40
C PRO A 67 -20.15 13.73 -3.90
N SER A 68 -20.03 12.83 -2.92
CA SER A 68 -18.75 12.44 -2.30
C SER A 68 -18.37 11.03 -2.66
N TYR A 69 -17.09 10.80 -2.93
CA TYR A 69 -16.56 9.50 -3.34
C TYR A 69 -15.32 9.10 -2.55
N ILE A 70 -15.11 7.80 -2.39
CA ILE A 70 -13.82 7.19 -2.07
C ILE A 70 -13.34 6.37 -3.27
N VAL A 71 -12.04 6.27 -3.46
CA VAL A 71 -11.42 5.58 -4.60
C VAL A 71 -10.39 4.58 -4.10
N ASP A 72 -10.52 3.33 -4.52
CA ASP A 72 -9.56 2.26 -4.24
C ASP A 72 -9.04 2.28 -2.79
N PRO A 73 -9.91 2.12 -1.77
CA PRO A 73 -9.48 2.15 -0.37
C PRO A 73 -8.48 1.03 -0.06
N VAL A 74 -7.77 1.14 1.05
CA VAL A 74 -6.72 0.17 1.46
C VAL A 74 -7.23 -1.26 1.62
N VAL A 75 -8.53 -1.44 1.75
CA VAL A 75 -9.25 -2.71 1.89
C VAL A 75 -9.72 -3.31 0.55
N VAL A 76 -9.24 -2.78 -0.56
CA VAL A 76 -9.49 -3.42 -1.87
C VAL A 76 -9.03 -4.87 -1.80
N ASP A 77 -9.94 -5.79 -2.08
CA ASP A 77 -9.69 -7.22 -2.02
C ASP A 77 -10.10 -7.91 -3.33
N GLU A 78 -9.10 -8.20 -4.15
CA GLU A 78 -9.21 -8.91 -5.41
C GLU A 78 -8.33 -10.17 -5.42
N LEU A 79 -7.89 -10.63 -4.24
CA LEU A 79 -7.05 -11.81 -4.11
C LEU A 79 -7.71 -13.02 -4.76
N MET A 80 -6.95 -13.76 -5.54
CA MET A 80 -7.42 -15.06 -6.03
C MET A 80 -7.69 -16.01 -4.85
N PRO A 81 -8.65 -16.93 -4.95
CA PRO A 81 -9.04 -17.77 -3.82
C PRO A 81 -7.87 -18.50 -3.15
N ILE A 82 -6.93 -19.03 -3.95
CA ILE A 82 -5.78 -19.78 -3.43
C ILE A 82 -4.73 -18.89 -2.70
N ALA A 83 -4.70 -17.59 -2.96
CA ALA A 83 -3.81 -16.65 -2.27
C ALA A 83 -4.26 -16.37 -0.82
N ARG A 84 -5.46 -16.78 -0.43
CA ARG A 84 -6.00 -16.56 0.92
C ARG A 84 -5.51 -17.57 1.95
N TYR A 85 -4.89 -18.66 1.52
CA TYR A 85 -4.45 -19.71 2.44
C TYR A 85 -3.13 -19.31 3.13
N SER A 86 -3.16 -19.21 4.46
CA SER A 86 -1.99 -18.89 5.28
C SER A 86 -1.22 -20.11 5.78
N GLY A 87 -1.86 -21.28 5.81
CA GLY A 87 -1.39 -22.50 6.46
C GLY A 87 -2.10 -22.81 7.78
N LEU A 88 -2.92 -21.87 8.28
CA LEU A 88 -3.86 -22.08 9.40
C LEU A 88 -5.25 -21.67 8.95
N GLU A 89 -6.23 -22.58 9.09
CA GLU A 89 -7.61 -22.35 8.65
C GLU A 89 -8.25 -21.14 9.34
N GLU A 90 -7.92 -20.94 10.62
CA GLU A 90 -8.44 -19.87 11.46
C GLU A 90 -7.83 -18.50 11.14
N ILE A 91 -6.76 -18.45 10.35
CA ILE A 91 -6.02 -17.21 10.03
C ILE A 91 -5.85 -17.08 8.52
N PRO A 92 -6.90 -16.74 7.77
CA PRO A 92 -6.77 -16.49 6.34
C PRO A 92 -5.95 -15.22 6.08
N ARG A 93 -5.25 -15.17 4.93
CA ARG A 93 -4.61 -13.93 4.46
C ARG A 93 -5.70 -12.95 4.00
N GLY A 94 -5.54 -11.69 4.38
CA GLY A 94 -6.36 -10.57 3.94
C GLY A 94 -5.61 -9.62 3.02
N SER A 95 -6.36 -8.76 2.33
CA SER A 95 -5.80 -7.75 1.45
C SER A 95 -5.85 -6.39 2.14
N ILE A 96 -4.71 -5.89 2.61
CA ILE A 96 -4.55 -4.51 3.07
C ILE A 96 -3.27 -3.95 2.45
N PHE A 97 -3.40 -3.04 1.49
CA PHE A 97 -2.26 -2.53 0.75
C PHE A 97 -2.49 -1.11 0.22
N HIS A 98 -1.50 -0.54 -0.45
CA HIS A 98 -1.57 0.80 -1.04
C HIS A 98 -2.36 0.76 -2.36
N ALA A 99 -3.65 0.38 -2.29
CA ALA A 99 -4.48 0.08 -3.46
C ALA A 99 -4.58 1.27 -4.43
N LEU A 100 -4.96 2.46 -3.93
CA LEU A 100 -5.08 3.67 -4.74
C LEU A 100 -3.80 3.95 -5.53
N ASN A 101 -2.65 3.97 -4.85
CA ASN A 101 -1.37 4.27 -5.50
C ASN A 101 -0.96 3.16 -6.48
N GLN A 102 -1.03 1.88 -6.07
CA GLN A 102 -0.65 0.77 -6.96
C GLN A 102 -1.51 0.71 -8.23
N LYS A 103 -2.82 0.88 -8.09
CA LYS A 103 -3.75 0.93 -9.23
C LYS A 103 -3.50 2.15 -10.13
N ALA A 104 -3.24 3.32 -9.53
CA ALA A 104 -2.97 4.55 -10.29
C ALA A 104 -1.69 4.43 -11.13
N VAL A 105 -0.58 3.96 -10.54
CA VAL A 105 0.68 3.81 -11.29
C VAL A 105 0.62 2.68 -12.31
N ALA A 106 -0.14 1.60 -12.06
CA ALA A 106 -0.38 0.53 -13.02
C ALA A 106 -1.17 1.03 -14.24
N LYS A 107 -2.25 1.78 -14.03
CA LYS A 107 -3.04 2.44 -15.10
C LYS A 107 -2.20 3.49 -15.85
N ARG A 108 -1.36 4.25 -15.14
CA ARG A 108 -0.42 5.20 -15.76
C ARG A 108 0.55 4.50 -16.68
N TYR A 109 1.21 3.44 -16.21
CA TYR A 109 2.11 2.64 -17.05
C TYR A 109 1.40 2.07 -18.27
N ALA A 110 0.21 1.50 -18.10
CA ALA A 110 -0.59 0.95 -19.20
C ALA A 110 -0.87 2.00 -20.28
N LYS A 111 -1.27 3.21 -19.86
CA LYS A 111 -1.51 4.34 -20.76
C LYS A 111 -0.23 4.77 -21.51
N GLU A 112 0.89 4.88 -20.80
CA GLU A 112 2.19 5.23 -21.41
C GLU A 112 2.69 4.14 -22.36
N ALA A 113 2.41 2.85 -22.07
CA ALA A 113 2.73 1.72 -22.94
C ALA A 113 1.74 1.53 -24.11
N GLY A 114 0.65 2.30 -24.17
CA GLY A 114 -0.39 2.20 -25.20
C GLY A 114 -1.16 0.87 -25.15
N LYS A 115 -1.31 0.26 -23.96
CA LYS A 115 -1.97 -1.02 -23.74
C LYS A 115 -3.09 -0.89 -22.70
N PRO A 116 -4.17 -1.67 -22.81
CA PRO A 116 -5.15 -1.78 -21.73
C PRO A 116 -4.49 -2.34 -20.47
N TYR A 117 -4.83 -1.80 -19.29
CA TYR A 117 -4.31 -2.29 -18.01
C TYR A 117 -4.65 -3.78 -17.78
N GLU A 118 -5.83 -4.19 -18.22
CA GLU A 118 -6.33 -5.56 -18.13
C GLU A 118 -5.52 -6.57 -18.96
N SER A 119 -4.76 -6.10 -19.94
CA SER A 119 -3.91 -6.95 -20.78
C SER A 119 -2.49 -7.14 -20.25
N LEU A 120 -2.16 -6.48 -19.13
CA LEU A 120 -0.80 -6.45 -18.56
C LEU A 120 -0.69 -7.31 -17.31
N ARG A 121 0.48 -7.95 -17.15
CA ARG A 121 0.92 -8.60 -15.92
C ARG A 121 2.03 -7.77 -15.29
N LEU A 122 1.71 -7.14 -14.17
CA LEU A 122 2.62 -6.20 -13.52
C LEU A 122 2.95 -6.67 -12.10
N VAL A 123 4.20 -6.47 -11.69
CA VAL A 123 4.57 -6.47 -10.27
C VAL A 123 4.69 -5.01 -9.83
N VAL A 124 3.83 -4.56 -8.94
CA VAL A 124 3.83 -3.17 -8.47
C VAL A 124 4.34 -3.12 -7.03
N VAL A 125 5.34 -2.26 -6.80
CA VAL A 125 6.07 -2.13 -5.54
C VAL A 125 5.87 -0.72 -5.01
N HIS A 126 5.06 -0.59 -3.96
CA HIS A 126 4.97 0.66 -3.21
C HIS A 126 5.89 0.63 -2.01
N MET A 127 6.75 1.64 -1.87
CA MET A 127 7.66 1.79 -0.74
C MET A 127 7.51 3.18 -0.12
N GLY A 128 6.83 3.23 1.02
CA GLY A 128 6.62 4.41 1.86
C GLY A 128 6.87 4.09 3.33
N GLY A 129 6.10 4.63 4.25
CA GLY A 129 6.10 4.23 5.66
C GLY A 129 5.74 2.76 5.85
N GLY A 130 4.85 2.23 4.97
CA GLY A 130 4.62 0.82 4.72
C GLY A 130 5.22 0.38 3.38
N VAL A 131 5.35 -0.93 3.17
CA VAL A 131 5.72 -1.53 1.89
C VAL A 131 4.61 -2.51 1.49
N SER A 132 4.23 -2.49 0.22
CA SER A 132 3.37 -3.53 -0.34
C SER A 132 3.83 -3.87 -1.75
N VAL A 133 3.88 -5.16 -2.05
CA VAL A 133 4.25 -5.68 -3.37
C VAL A 133 3.09 -6.51 -3.87
N GLY A 134 2.50 -6.11 -4.99
CA GLY A 134 1.32 -6.76 -5.57
C GLY A 134 1.56 -7.34 -6.94
N ALA A 135 0.94 -8.48 -7.21
CA ALA A 135 0.82 -9.09 -8.54
C ALA A 135 -0.48 -8.61 -9.19
N HIS A 136 -0.36 -7.94 -10.32
CA HIS A 136 -1.50 -7.41 -11.09
C HIS A 136 -1.69 -8.26 -12.35
N GLU A 137 -2.88 -8.79 -12.53
CA GLU A 137 -3.31 -9.56 -13.71
C GLU A 137 -4.80 -9.28 -13.98
N ASP A 138 -5.20 -9.20 -15.24
CA ASP A 138 -6.58 -8.93 -15.68
C ASP A 138 -7.21 -7.68 -15.03
N GLY A 139 -6.40 -6.62 -14.83
CA GLY A 139 -6.84 -5.39 -14.18
C GLY A 139 -7.05 -5.49 -12.67
N LYS A 140 -6.70 -6.62 -12.03
CA LYS A 140 -6.89 -6.90 -10.61
C LYS A 140 -5.56 -7.10 -9.89
N VAL A 141 -5.55 -6.88 -8.57
CA VAL A 141 -4.45 -7.27 -7.70
C VAL A 141 -4.74 -8.67 -7.15
N VAL A 142 -4.23 -9.68 -7.86
CA VAL A 142 -4.56 -11.09 -7.63
C VAL A 142 -3.84 -11.72 -6.44
N ASP A 143 -2.73 -11.14 -6.02
CA ASP A 143 -2.05 -11.41 -4.76
C ASP A 143 -1.27 -10.17 -4.33
N VAL A 144 -1.08 -9.98 -3.02
CA VAL A 144 -0.32 -8.87 -2.47
C VAL A 144 0.21 -9.22 -1.09
N PHE A 145 1.43 -8.80 -0.77
CA PHE A 145 1.90 -8.79 0.61
C PHE A 145 1.29 -7.62 1.37
N SER A 146 0.80 -7.91 2.59
CA SER A 146 0.13 -6.93 3.43
C SER A 146 1.05 -5.77 3.78
N ALA A 147 0.58 -4.55 3.54
CA ALA A 147 1.29 -3.35 3.98
C ALA A 147 1.10 -3.07 5.48
N PHE A 148 0.26 -3.82 6.16
CA PHE A 148 -0.14 -3.55 7.53
C PHE A 148 0.51 -4.51 8.51
N ASP A 149 0.33 -5.82 8.34
CA ASP A 149 0.92 -6.83 9.21
C ASP A 149 1.32 -8.09 8.44
N GLY A 150 2.29 -8.74 8.94
CA GLY A 150 2.51 -10.17 8.91
C GLY A 150 3.27 -10.78 7.76
N ASP A 151 3.16 -10.40 6.51
CA ASP A 151 3.56 -11.31 5.44
C ASP A 151 4.47 -10.74 4.33
N GLY A 152 5.14 -9.69 4.53
CA GLY A 152 6.04 -9.10 3.52
C GLY A 152 7.34 -8.60 4.10
N ALA A 153 8.07 -7.83 3.32
CA ALA A 153 9.28 -7.15 3.75
C ALA A 153 8.98 -6.21 4.93
N PHE A 154 9.91 -6.10 5.87
CA PHE A 154 9.80 -5.02 6.85
C PHE A 154 9.87 -3.66 6.16
N SER A 155 9.24 -2.67 6.77
CA SER A 155 9.19 -1.30 6.24
C SER A 155 9.88 -0.32 7.20
N PRO A 156 9.86 0.99 6.95
CA PRO A 156 10.31 1.97 7.94
C PRO A 156 9.72 1.80 9.33
N GLU A 157 8.45 1.44 9.47
CA GLU A 157 7.74 1.40 10.75
C GLU A 157 7.13 0.04 11.11
N ARG A 158 7.22 -0.97 10.23
CA ARG A 158 6.53 -2.26 10.39
C ARG A 158 7.51 -3.41 10.33
N ALA A 159 7.26 -4.41 11.16
CA ALA A 159 8.17 -5.56 11.31
C ALA A 159 8.18 -6.48 10.08
N GLY A 160 7.10 -6.47 9.26
CA GLY A 160 6.94 -7.44 8.18
C GLY A 160 6.80 -8.87 8.70
N GLY A 161 7.16 -9.84 7.89
CA GLY A 161 7.15 -11.24 8.28
C GLY A 161 8.20 -11.55 9.35
N VAL A 162 7.74 -11.89 10.55
CA VAL A 162 8.60 -12.33 11.67
C VAL A 162 8.42 -13.83 11.94
N PRO A 163 9.45 -14.53 12.49
CA PRO A 163 9.32 -15.94 12.86
C PRO A 163 8.22 -16.14 13.91
N CYS A 164 7.09 -16.77 13.53
CA CYS A 164 5.90 -16.92 14.37
C CYS A 164 6.20 -17.57 15.73
N ALA A 165 7.04 -18.63 15.78
CA ALA A 165 7.37 -19.29 17.05
C ALA A 165 8.12 -18.36 18.03
N ALA A 166 8.95 -17.44 17.52
CA ALA A 166 9.64 -16.45 18.35
C ALA A 166 8.65 -15.37 18.84
N LEU A 167 7.73 -14.95 17.98
CA LEU A 167 6.67 -14.00 18.35
C LEU A 167 5.78 -14.57 19.45
N VAL A 168 5.31 -15.82 19.33
CA VAL A 168 4.53 -16.50 20.35
C VAL A 168 5.27 -16.54 21.69
N LYS A 169 6.56 -16.92 21.71
CA LYS A 169 7.37 -16.89 22.93
C LYS A 169 7.45 -15.48 23.53
N MET A 170 7.54 -14.45 22.70
CA MET A 170 7.57 -13.06 23.17
C MET A 170 6.21 -12.65 23.78
N CYS A 171 5.09 -13.02 23.16
CA CYS A 171 3.74 -12.74 23.67
C CYS A 171 3.50 -13.36 25.07
N PHE A 172 3.94 -14.59 25.26
CA PHE A 172 3.75 -15.33 26.54
C PHE A 172 4.92 -15.20 27.52
N SER A 173 5.88 -14.31 27.26
CA SER A 173 7.06 -14.13 28.13
C SER A 173 6.74 -13.41 29.46
N GLY A 174 5.60 -12.75 29.56
CA GLY A 174 5.26 -11.86 30.66
C GLY A 174 6.01 -10.52 30.67
N LYS A 175 6.86 -10.25 29.64
CA LYS A 175 7.67 -9.02 29.55
C LYS A 175 6.97 -7.87 28.86
N TYR A 176 5.94 -8.15 28.07
CA TYR A 176 5.25 -7.19 27.21
C TYR A 176 3.74 -7.38 27.33
N THR A 177 3.01 -6.28 27.27
CA THR A 177 1.57 -6.26 27.05
C THR A 177 1.24 -6.48 25.57
N GLU A 178 0.00 -6.85 25.25
CA GLU A 178 -0.50 -6.93 23.88
C GLU A 178 -0.27 -5.62 23.11
N LYS A 179 -0.56 -4.47 23.72
CA LYS A 179 -0.36 -3.14 23.14
C LYS A 179 1.10 -2.88 22.78
N GLU A 180 2.05 -3.31 23.61
CA GLU A 180 3.48 -3.15 23.35
C GLU A 180 3.95 -4.07 22.23
N ILE A 181 3.45 -5.32 22.15
CA ILE A 181 3.74 -6.23 21.03
C ILE A 181 3.17 -5.67 19.74
N SER A 182 1.91 -5.25 19.73
CA SER A 182 1.27 -4.66 18.54
C SER A 182 2.04 -3.43 18.06
N ALA A 183 2.48 -2.56 18.97
CA ALA A 183 3.32 -1.41 18.62
C ALA A 183 4.69 -1.81 18.04
N LYS A 184 5.28 -2.93 18.47
CA LYS A 184 6.53 -3.46 17.88
C LYS A 184 6.32 -4.01 16.47
N LEU A 185 5.14 -4.54 16.18
CA LEU A 185 4.80 -5.00 14.83
C LEU A 185 4.46 -3.82 13.91
N ILE A 186 3.68 -2.83 14.41
CA ILE A 186 3.16 -1.71 13.62
C ILE A 186 3.47 -0.40 14.34
N GLY A 187 4.33 0.42 13.76
CA GLY A 187 4.73 1.74 14.25
C GLY A 187 6.15 1.80 14.83
N LYS A 188 6.61 0.76 15.54
CA LYS A 188 7.96 0.69 16.13
C LYS A 188 8.80 -0.46 15.56
N GLY A 189 8.31 -1.13 14.52
CA GLY A 189 9.02 -2.18 13.81
C GLY A 189 9.97 -1.65 12.73
N GLY A 190 10.50 -2.54 11.94
CA GLY A 190 11.29 -2.23 10.75
C GLY A 190 12.54 -1.40 11.01
N LEU A 191 12.80 -0.41 10.16
CA LEU A 191 13.96 0.49 10.32
C LEU A 191 13.98 1.16 11.70
N ASN A 192 12.80 1.57 12.18
CA ASN A 192 12.66 2.21 13.50
C ASN A 192 13.16 1.29 14.63
N SER A 193 12.87 0.00 14.57
CA SER A 193 13.33 -0.97 15.55
C SER A 193 14.84 -1.16 15.56
N TYR A 194 15.49 -1.14 14.40
CA TYR A 194 16.93 -1.40 14.27
C TYR A 194 17.79 -0.16 14.44
N LEU A 195 17.28 1.02 14.01
CA LEU A 195 18.08 2.23 13.81
C LEU A 195 17.54 3.44 14.55
N GLY A 196 16.33 3.34 15.16
CA GLY A 196 15.67 4.44 15.86
C GLY A 196 15.14 5.54 14.94
N THR A 197 15.05 5.29 13.63
CA THR A 197 14.52 6.22 12.63
C THR A 197 13.67 5.46 11.61
N ASN A 198 12.62 6.12 11.12
CA ASN A 198 11.77 5.65 10.03
C ASN A 198 12.08 6.40 8.70
N ASP A 199 13.08 7.27 8.68
CA ASP A 199 13.46 8.02 7.48
C ASP A 199 14.57 7.31 6.69
N MET A 200 14.22 6.72 5.53
CA MET A 200 15.19 6.07 4.66
C MET A 200 16.30 7.01 4.16
N ARG A 201 16.04 8.31 4.09
CA ARG A 201 17.06 9.30 3.68
C ARG A 201 18.14 9.41 4.76
N GLU A 202 17.74 9.42 6.04
CA GLU A 202 18.66 9.40 7.17
C GLU A 202 19.46 8.09 7.19
N VAL A 203 18.79 6.95 6.99
CA VAL A 203 19.46 5.64 6.90
C VAL A 203 20.49 5.62 5.76
N THR A 204 20.14 6.15 4.60
CA THR A 204 21.05 6.26 3.45
C THR A 204 22.24 7.16 3.76
N LYS A 205 22.00 8.33 4.38
CA LYS A 205 23.06 9.25 4.81
C LYS A 205 24.03 8.58 5.78
N ARG A 206 23.53 7.96 6.85
CA ARG A 206 24.31 7.24 7.84
C ARG A 206 25.16 6.13 7.23
N ALA A 207 24.57 5.34 6.33
CA ALA A 207 25.27 4.28 5.61
C ALA A 207 26.44 4.83 4.78
N ASN A 208 26.24 5.96 4.08
CA ASN A 208 27.28 6.60 3.28
C ASN A 208 28.38 7.26 4.13
N GLU A 209 28.07 7.65 5.35
CA GLU A 209 29.03 8.19 6.34
C GLU A 209 29.79 7.10 7.12
N GLY A 210 29.56 5.81 6.80
CA GLY A 210 30.30 4.69 7.36
C GLY A 210 29.61 3.99 8.54
N ASP A 211 28.33 4.28 8.83
CA ASP A 211 27.54 3.50 9.80
C ASP A 211 27.25 2.09 9.22
N ALA A 212 28.07 1.13 9.63
CA ALA A 212 27.96 -0.26 9.16
C ALA A 212 26.59 -0.88 9.47
N LYS A 213 25.98 -0.51 10.62
CA LYS A 213 24.64 -1.03 10.98
C LYS A 213 23.56 -0.47 10.07
N ALA A 214 23.60 0.81 9.77
CA ALA A 214 22.65 1.43 8.83
C ALA A 214 22.80 0.81 7.43
N ALA A 215 24.02 0.60 6.96
CA ALA A 215 24.28 -0.05 5.68
C ALA A 215 23.74 -1.49 5.63
N GLU A 216 23.99 -2.29 6.67
CA GLU A 216 23.49 -3.67 6.77
C GLU A 216 21.97 -3.73 6.78
N VAL A 217 21.31 -2.94 7.62
CA VAL A 217 19.83 -2.91 7.73
C VAL A 217 19.20 -2.45 6.43
N LYS A 218 19.78 -1.45 5.75
CA LYS A 218 19.33 -1.02 4.42
C LYS A 218 19.44 -2.15 3.41
N GLN A 219 20.54 -2.89 3.38
CA GLN A 219 20.69 -4.04 2.48
C GLN A 219 19.69 -5.16 2.80
N ALA A 220 19.40 -5.40 4.09
CA ALA A 220 18.39 -6.37 4.51
C ALA A 220 16.99 -5.97 4.03
N PHE A 221 16.61 -4.69 4.16
CA PHE A 221 15.38 -4.14 3.61
C PHE A 221 15.26 -4.38 2.11
N LEU A 222 16.27 -3.98 1.34
CA LEU A 222 16.29 -4.15 -0.12
C LEU A 222 16.25 -5.62 -0.55
N LEU A 223 16.89 -6.51 0.21
CA LEU A 223 16.83 -7.94 -0.04
C LEU A 223 15.43 -8.50 0.17
N GLN A 224 14.72 -8.08 1.22
CA GLN A 224 13.36 -8.55 1.48
C GLN A 224 12.38 -8.04 0.42
N VAL A 225 12.45 -6.76 0.05
CA VAL A 225 11.62 -6.22 -1.05
C VAL A 225 11.89 -6.97 -2.37
N ALA A 226 13.15 -7.28 -2.67
CA ALA A 226 13.48 -8.05 -3.88
C ALA A 226 12.93 -9.49 -3.83
N LYS A 227 12.90 -10.13 -2.64
CA LYS A 227 12.26 -11.44 -2.47
C LYS A 227 10.76 -11.37 -2.71
N ASP A 228 10.10 -10.33 -2.22
CA ASP A 228 8.66 -10.12 -2.44
C ASP A 228 8.34 -9.90 -3.92
N ILE A 229 9.17 -9.13 -4.64
CA ILE A 229 9.07 -8.99 -6.11
C ILE A 229 9.17 -10.35 -6.80
N GLY A 230 10.15 -11.17 -6.40
CA GLY A 230 10.31 -12.52 -6.95
C GLY A 230 9.12 -13.44 -6.65
N ALA A 231 8.56 -13.36 -5.44
CA ALA A 231 7.36 -14.11 -5.08
C ALA A 231 6.16 -13.70 -5.92
N MET A 232 5.92 -12.40 -6.11
CA MET A 232 4.83 -11.91 -6.98
C MET A 232 5.06 -12.26 -8.46
N ALA A 233 6.31 -12.32 -8.92
CA ALA A 233 6.61 -12.84 -10.26
C ALA A 233 6.24 -14.33 -10.41
N CYS A 234 6.42 -15.14 -9.35
CA CYS A 234 5.97 -16.54 -9.32
C CYS A 234 4.44 -16.65 -9.38
N VAL A 235 3.70 -15.76 -8.68
CA VAL A 235 2.22 -15.68 -8.77
C VAL A 235 1.77 -15.50 -10.21
N LEU A 236 2.50 -14.68 -10.99
CA LEU A 236 2.26 -14.44 -12.42
C LEU A 236 2.89 -15.51 -13.34
N ASN A 237 3.32 -16.64 -12.79
CA ASN A 237 3.97 -17.73 -13.55
C ASN A 237 5.22 -17.28 -14.34
N GLY A 238 5.96 -16.29 -13.83
CA GLY A 238 7.12 -15.70 -14.50
C GLY A 238 6.79 -14.84 -15.73
N LYS A 239 5.53 -14.64 -16.05
CA LYS A 239 5.08 -13.83 -17.19
C LYS A 239 4.83 -12.40 -16.73
N VAL A 240 5.89 -11.67 -16.40
CA VAL A 240 5.83 -10.28 -15.95
C VAL A 240 6.18 -9.36 -17.11
N ASP A 241 5.25 -8.49 -17.50
CA ASP A 241 5.48 -7.47 -18.53
C ASP A 241 6.36 -6.33 -17.99
N GLN A 242 6.13 -5.94 -16.73
CA GLN A 242 6.83 -4.81 -16.11
C GLN A 242 6.85 -4.91 -14.59
N ILE A 243 7.94 -4.47 -13.98
CA ILE A 243 8.01 -4.12 -12.56
C ILE A 243 7.84 -2.60 -12.46
N VAL A 244 6.88 -2.15 -11.64
CA VAL A 244 6.61 -0.72 -11.41
C VAL A 244 6.94 -0.40 -9.96
N ILE A 245 7.90 0.51 -9.72
CA ILE A 245 8.32 0.94 -8.40
C ILE A 245 7.77 2.34 -8.11
N THR A 246 7.15 2.53 -6.94
CA THR A 246 6.52 3.79 -6.52
C THR A 246 6.68 4.02 -5.01
N GLY A 247 6.09 5.11 -4.50
CA GLY A 247 6.19 5.52 -3.11
C GLY A 247 7.35 6.48 -2.84
N GLY A 248 7.37 7.06 -1.64
CA GLY A 248 8.36 8.08 -1.26
C GLY A 248 9.80 7.58 -1.24
N ILE A 249 10.03 6.30 -0.93
CA ILE A 249 11.38 5.70 -0.93
C ILE A 249 11.94 5.56 -2.35
N ALA A 250 11.10 5.52 -3.37
CA ALA A 250 11.51 5.43 -4.76
C ALA A 250 12.22 6.70 -5.30
N TYR A 251 12.25 7.80 -4.54
CA TYR A 251 13.12 8.94 -4.82
C TYR A 251 14.60 8.63 -4.59
N GLY A 252 14.92 7.58 -3.81
CA GLY A 252 16.29 7.16 -3.55
C GLY A 252 16.87 6.41 -4.75
N GLU A 253 17.69 7.09 -5.55
CA GLU A 253 18.29 6.50 -6.76
C GLU A 253 19.11 5.24 -6.47
N ASP A 254 19.82 5.20 -5.37
CA ASP A 254 20.61 4.05 -4.92
C ASP A 254 19.74 2.86 -4.50
N VAL A 255 18.57 3.11 -3.88
CA VAL A 255 17.56 2.09 -3.55
C VAL A 255 17.03 1.48 -4.85
N VAL A 256 16.62 2.33 -5.79
CA VAL A 256 16.10 1.92 -7.09
C VAL A 256 17.15 1.15 -7.90
N ALA A 257 18.39 1.65 -7.96
CA ALA A 257 19.48 0.99 -8.67
C ALA A 257 19.72 -0.42 -8.12
N LYS A 258 19.69 -0.59 -6.79
CA LYS A 258 19.89 -1.89 -6.16
C LYS A 258 18.75 -2.87 -6.40
N LEU A 259 17.50 -2.39 -6.43
CA LEU A 259 16.35 -3.22 -6.82
C LEU A 259 16.39 -3.60 -8.30
N LYS A 260 16.77 -2.67 -9.18
CA LYS A 260 16.99 -2.98 -10.60
C LYS A 260 18.07 -4.05 -10.80
N GLU A 261 19.18 -3.96 -10.08
CA GLU A 261 20.25 -4.97 -10.10
C GLU A 261 19.72 -6.34 -9.68
N ARG A 262 18.90 -6.40 -8.60
CA ARG A 262 18.40 -7.66 -8.05
C ARG A 262 17.25 -8.28 -8.85
N CYS A 263 16.38 -7.45 -9.46
CA CYS A 263 15.12 -7.91 -10.02
C CYS A 263 14.98 -7.67 -11.54
N GLY A 264 15.90 -6.92 -12.16
CA GLY A 264 15.83 -6.59 -13.59
C GLY A 264 15.92 -7.80 -14.53
N TRP A 265 16.30 -8.95 -14.04
CA TRP A 265 16.25 -10.22 -14.77
C TRP A 265 14.83 -10.80 -14.92
N ILE A 266 13.89 -10.36 -14.06
CA ILE A 266 12.48 -10.78 -14.08
C ILE A 266 11.75 -10.04 -15.22
N ALA A 267 11.83 -8.72 -15.22
CA ALA A 267 11.22 -7.84 -16.22
C ALA A 267 11.86 -6.44 -16.17
N PRO A 268 11.64 -5.59 -17.20
CA PRO A 268 12.04 -4.19 -17.14
C PRO A 268 11.44 -3.46 -15.94
N VAL A 269 12.11 -2.41 -15.45
CA VAL A 269 11.70 -1.66 -14.26
C VAL A 269 11.41 -0.22 -14.62
N THR A 270 10.17 0.21 -14.42
CA THR A 270 9.73 1.61 -14.47
C THR A 270 9.56 2.17 -13.07
N VAL A 271 9.87 3.44 -12.87
CA VAL A 271 9.82 4.09 -11.55
C VAL A 271 8.96 5.35 -11.63
N TYR A 272 7.96 5.42 -10.77
CA TYR A 272 7.13 6.59 -10.53
C TYR A 272 7.29 7.01 -9.06
N PRO A 273 8.30 7.83 -8.73
CA PRO A 273 8.56 8.22 -7.34
C PRO A 273 7.42 9.06 -6.78
N GLY A 274 7.15 8.91 -5.49
CA GLY A 274 6.06 9.62 -4.81
C GLY A 274 4.76 8.84 -4.81
N GLU A 275 3.71 9.48 -4.35
CA GLU A 275 2.42 8.81 -4.14
C GLU A 275 1.33 9.39 -5.05
N ASP A 276 1.39 10.68 -5.40
CA ASP A 276 0.43 11.44 -6.25
C ASP A 276 -1.06 11.13 -5.92
N GLU A 277 -1.35 10.86 -4.64
CA GLU A 277 -2.65 10.33 -4.19
C GLU A 277 -3.81 11.28 -4.49
N LEU A 278 -3.56 12.59 -4.38
CA LEU A 278 -4.57 13.60 -4.73
C LEU A 278 -4.96 13.52 -6.19
N LEU A 279 -3.96 13.37 -7.04
CA LEU A 279 -4.21 13.21 -8.47
C LEU A 279 -4.95 11.90 -8.74
N ALA A 280 -4.58 10.82 -8.07
CA ALA A 280 -5.25 9.52 -8.22
C ALA A 280 -6.71 9.57 -7.76
N LEU A 281 -7.01 10.22 -6.62
CA LEU A 281 -8.37 10.44 -6.14
C LEU A 281 -9.19 11.28 -7.12
N ALA A 282 -8.62 12.41 -7.58
CA ALA A 282 -9.28 13.28 -8.55
C ALA A 282 -9.56 12.55 -9.87
N GLN A 283 -8.62 11.75 -10.37
CA GLN A 283 -8.81 10.94 -11.57
C GLN A 283 -9.91 9.87 -11.39
N GLY A 284 -10.04 9.26 -10.19
CA GLY A 284 -11.12 8.34 -9.87
C GLY A 284 -12.48 9.02 -9.97
N ALA A 285 -12.66 10.16 -9.31
CA ALA A 285 -13.88 10.94 -9.38
C ALA A 285 -14.19 11.41 -10.82
N LEU A 286 -13.18 11.87 -11.56
CA LEU A 286 -13.35 12.32 -12.96
C LEU A 286 -13.80 11.17 -13.88
N ARG A 287 -13.31 9.95 -13.72
CA ARG A 287 -13.78 8.80 -14.51
C ARG A 287 -15.27 8.54 -14.31
N VAL A 288 -15.77 8.66 -13.08
CA VAL A 288 -17.21 8.56 -12.80
C VAL A 288 -17.97 9.73 -13.44
N MET A 289 -17.50 10.97 -13.26
CA MET A 289 -18.18 12.16 -13.82
C MET A 289 -18.21 12.16 -15.35
N ASN A 290 -17.19 11.60 -16.00
CA ASN A 290 -17.11 11.46 -17.46
C ASN A 290 -17.88 10.23 -17.99
N GLY A 291 -18.43 9.37 -17.13
CA GLY A 291 -19.08 8.13 -17.53
C GLY A 291 -18.14 7.01 -17.97
N GLU A 292 -16.83 7.14 -17.69
CA GLU A 292 -15.81 6.15 -18.00
C GLU A 292 -15.81 4.99 -16.98
N GLU A 293 -16.32 5.24 -15.78
CA GLU A 293 -16.44 4.27 -14.69
C GLU A 293 -17.82 4.43 -14.02
N GLN A 294 -18.46 3.30 -13.68
CA GLN A 294 -19.70 3.34 -12.92
C GLN A 294 -19.40 3.48 -11.43
N VAL A 295 -20.10 4.41 -10.76
CA VAL A 295 -20.03 4.53 -9.31
C VAL A 295 -20.57 3.27 -8.66
N LYS A 296 -19.82 2.72 -7.69
CA LYS A 296 -20.23 1.56 -6.92
C LYS A 296 -20.91 1.95 -5.63
N GLN A 297 -21.72 1.05 -5.12
CA GLN A 297 -22.32 1.14 -3.78
C GLN A 297 -21.56 0.20 -2.84
N TYR A 298 -21.43 0.68 -1.60
CA TYR A 298 -20.78 -0.10 -0.51
C TYR A 298 -21.73 -1.12 0.08
#